data_1731652710e009af531785e9f7595e76
#
_entry.id   1731652710e009af531785e9f7595e76
#
_cell.length_a   1.000
_cell.length_b   1.000
_cell.length_c   1.000
_cell.angle_alpha   90.00
_cell.angle_beta   90.00
_cell.angle_gamma   90.00
#
_symmetry.space_group_name_H-M   'P 1'
#
loop_
_entity.id
_entity.type
_entity.pdbx_description
1 polymer ?
#
loop_
_entity_poly.entity_id
_entity_poly.type
_entity_poly.pdbx_seq_one_letter_code
_entity_poly.pdbx_strand_id
1 'polypeptide(L)'
;PFGLSAGLDKNCEMPVVLDHAGFGFETVGSTTSRPCPGNAKPWFHRLPEYDSMMVHVGLANIGSDKVIERAEKAWTQARQMQLSVSIARTNDDQCGDLDEGIEDYCISMRRAAGRTAMVEVNVSCPNTHVGEPFTATPEALDRLFTALDKIDRPQPTLVKMPLNKPWGEYKELLDVLAEHNVQGLSIANLQKDRTGLEIPRDWEGGLSGGPCTNASTELIRKVYKEYGDRFAIAGIGGVFTPEQAYAKIRSGSSLVMFISSLMYRGPQQITVLKRGLAQLLRRDGFEHVSDAVGVDVE
;
A
#
# COMPACT_ATOMS: atom_id res chain seq x y z
N PRO A 1 1.68 15.20 2.09
CA PRO A 1 1.70 14.03 1.20
C PRO A 1 2.02 12.71 1.91
N PHE A 2 2.27 12.72 3.24
CA PHE A 2 2.71 11.54 3.99
C PHE A 2 1.56 10.78 4.65
N GLY A 3 1.56 9.45 4.50
CA GLY A 3 0.58 8.56 5.11
C GLY A 3 1.17 7.29 5.72
N LEU A 4 0.38 6.64 6.56
CA LEU A 4 0.66 5.29 7.01
C LEU A 4 0.14 4.29 5.97
N SER A 5 1.01 3.36 5.54
CA SER A 5 0.60 2.28 4.63
C SER A 5 -0.16 1.18 5.36
N ALA A 6 -1.07 0.51 4.66
CA ALA A 6 -1.72 -0.70 5.16
C ALA A 6 -0.70 -1.75 5.61
N GLY A 7 -0.98 -2.39 6.74
CA GLY A 7 -0.13 -3.45 7.32
C GLY A 7 0.15 -3.31 8.81
N LEU A 8 0.24 -2.10 9.35
CA LEU A 8 0.46 -1.85 10.77
C LEU A 8 -0.86 -1.77 11.52
N ASP A 9 -1.72 -0.81 11.19
CA ASP A 9 -3.06 -0.70 11.79
C ASP A 9 -4.06 -1.56 11.02
N LYS A 10 -4.16 -2.81 11.39
CA LYS A 10 -5.02 -3.76 10.68
C LYS A 10 -6.50 -3.62 11.02
N ASN A 11 -6.81 -3.09 12.20
CA ASN A 11 -8.15 -3.09 12.76
C ASN A 11 -8.67 -1.68 13.10
N CYS A 12 -8.01 -0.64 12.58
CA CYS A 12 -8.37 0.75 12.83
C CYS A 12 -8.34 1.11 14.32
N GLU A 13 -7.17 1.00 14.93
CA GLU A 13 -6.94 1.28 16.36
C GLU A 13 -6.05 2.51 16.58
N MET A 14 -5.37 3.02 15.52
CA MET A 14 -4.38 4.08 15.62
C MET A 14 -4.80 5.47 15.09
N PRO A 15 -5.96 5.69 14.44
CA PRO A 15 -6.25 6.94 13.73
C PRO A 15 -6.09 8.20 14.59
N VAL A 16 -6.55 8.17 15.83
CA VAL A 16 -6.46 9.32 16.74
C VAL A 16 -5.01 9.72 17.02
N VAL A 17 -4.13 8.75 17.24
CA VAL A 17 -2.70 8.99 17.50
C VAL A 17 -2.01 9.52 16.25
N LEU A 18 -2.31 8.97 15.08
CA LEU A 18 -1.70 9.37 13.81
C LEU A 18 -2.15 10.77 13.37
N ASP A 19 -3.44 11.12 13.53
CA ASP A 19 -3.95 12.46 13.27
C ASP A 19 -3.23 13.51 14.13
N HIS A 20 -3.08 13.23 15.44
CA HIS A 20 -2.33 14.12 16.35
C HIS A 20 -0.83 14.19 16.05
N ALA A 21 -0.24 13.11 15.56
CA ALA A 21 1.17 13.09 15.11
C ALA A 21 1.38 13.87 13.83
N GLY A 22 0.31 14.17 13.07
CA GLY A 22 0.34 14.99 11.86
C GLY A 22 0.51 14.21 10.56
N PHE A 23 0.04 12.96 10.53
CA PHE A 23 -0.12 12.22 9.26
C PHE A 23 -1.19 12.89 8.40
N GLY A 24 -0.99 12.91 7.09
CA GLY A 24 -1.97 13.44 6.14
C GLY A 24 -3.07 12.44 5.83
N PHE A 25 -2.75 11.16 5.87
CA PHE A 25 -3.70 10.07 5.68
C PHE A 25 -3.20 8.77 6.31
N GLU A 26 -4.12 7.83 6.48
CA GLU A 26 -3.84 6.47 6.91
C GLU A 26 -4.58 5.49 6.01
N THR A 27 -3.92 4.40 5.64
CA THR A 27 -4.57 3.24 5.02
C THR A 27 -4.60 2.11 6.05
N VAL A 28 -5.78 1.86 6.61
CA VAL A 28 -6.01 0.77 7.57
C VAL A 28 -6.15 -0.57 6.86
N GLY A 29 -5.82 -1.65 7.51
CA GLY A 29 -5.95 -3.01 6.97
C GLY A 29 -4.61 -3.61 6.54
N SER A 30 -4.58 -4.52 5.55
CA SER A 30 -5.73 -4.94 4.73
C SER A 30 -6.71 -5.76 5.56
N THR A 31 -7.99 -5.49 5.34
CA THR A 31 -9.09 -6.26 5.90
C THR A 31 -9.72 -7.17 4.85
N THR A 32 -10.44 -8.19 5.27
CA THR A 32 -11.03 -9.22 4.43
C THR A 32 -12.53 -9.36 4.71
N SER A 33 -13.31 -9.98 3.84
CA SER A 33 -14.77 -10.08 3.99
C SER A 33 -15.17 -10.77 5.30
N ARG A 34 -14.36 -11.72 5.73
CA ARG A 34 -14.50 -12.45 7.00
C ARG A 34 -13.29 -12.16 7.91
N PRO A 35 -13.39 -12.34 9.23
CA PRO A 35 -12.23 -12.34 10.11
C PRO A 35 -11.19 -13.37 9.66
N CYS A 36 -9.92 -12.97 9.66
CA CYS A 36 -8.81 -13.82 9.27
C CYS A 36 -7.80 -13.90 10.43
N PRO A 37 -7.42 -15.09 10.92
CA PRO A 37 -6.44 -15.22 12.01
C PRO A 37 -5.02 -14.89 11.56
N GLY A 38 -4.75 -14.92 10.24
CA GLY A 38 -3.40 -14.82 9.69
C GLY A 38 -2.59 -16.10 9.80
N ASN A 39 -1.33 -16.01 9.43
CA ASN A 39 -0.39 -17.12 9.47
C ASN A 39 0.02 -17.49 10.91
N ALA A 40 0.69 -18.64 11.09
CA ALA A 40 1.32 -19.01 12.34
C ALA A 40 2.36 -17.95 12.78
N LYS A 41 2.46 -17.68 14.07
CA LYS A 41 3.49 -16.77 14.61
C LYS A 41 4.86 -17.46 14.65
N PRO A 42 5.96 -16.70 14.49
CA PRO A 42 6.08 -15.23 14.55
C PRO A 42 5.65 -14.57 13.24
N TRP A 43 4.94 -13.44 13.31
CA TRP A 43 4.47 -12.70 12.15
C TRP A 43 5.53 -11.80 11.51
N PHE A 44 6.58 -11.46 12.25
CA PHE A 44 7.69 -10.68 11.74
C PHE A 44 8.97 -10.90 12.55
N HIS A 45 10.10 -10.74 11.89
CA HIS A 45 11.43 -10.70 12.46
C HIS A 45 12.07 -9.35 12.14
N ARG A 46 12.77 -8.76 13.11
CA ARG A 46 13.49 -7.51 12.91
C ARG A 46 14.86 -7.78 12.30
N LEU A 47 15.25 -6.92 11.37
CA LEU A 47 16.53 -6.90 10.68
C LEU A 47 17.10 -5.47 10.78
N PRO A 48 17.55 -5.04 11.98
CA PRO A 48 17.98 -3.66 12.23
C PRO A 48 19.16 -3.23 11.34
N GLU A 49 20.07 -4.13 11.03
CA GLU A 49 21.24 -3.93 10.18
C GLU A 49 20.87 -3.52 8.75
N TYR A 50 19.65 -3.82 8.32
CA TYR A 50 19.12 -3.48 6.99
C TYR A 50 17.99 -2.43 7.04
N ASP A 51 17.72 -1.82 8.21
CA ASP A 51 16.51 -0.99 8.42
C ASP A 51 15.23 -1.71 7.93
N SER A 52 15.11 -3.02 8.21
CA SER A 52 14.14 -3.93 7.59
C SER A 52 13.42 -4.82 8.59
N MET A 53 12.31 -5.38 8.15
CA MET A 53 11.62 -6.50 8.81
C MET A 53 11.24 -7.54 7.78
N MET A 54 11.40 -8.82 8.13
CA MET A 54 10.75 -9.94 7.46
C MET A 54 9.32 -10.04 7.97
N VAL A 55 8.34 -9.98 7.08
CA VAL A 55 6.90 -9.91 7.43
C VAL A 55 6.16 -11.10 6.85
N HIS A 56 5.44 -11.85 7.72
CA HIS A 56 4.67 -13.04 7.38
C HIS A 56 3.32 -13.10 8.11
N VAL A 57 2.54 -12.02 8.05
CA VAL A 57 1.29 -11.90 8.83
C VAL A 57 0.11 -12.67 8.26
N GLY A 58 0.00 -12.80 6.93
CA GLY A 58 -1.10 -13.53 6.30
C GLY A 58 -2.48 -12.89 6.47
N LEU A 59 -2.57 -11.56 6.39
CA LEU A 59 -3.83 -10.79 6.43
C LEU A 59 -4.65 -10.93 7.72
N ALA A 60 -4.00 -11.10 8.89
CA ALA A 60 -4.71 -11.13 10.17
C ALA A 60 -5.56 -9.87 10.38
N ASN A 61 -6.88 -10.01 10.58
CA ASN A 61 -7.82 -8.92 10.81
C ASN A 61 -9.16 -9.41 11.38
N ILE A 62 -10.00 -8.50 11.87
CA ILE A 62 -11.30 -8.80 12.52
C ILE A 62 -12.50 -8.79 11.57
N GLY A 63 -12.27 -8.71 10.24
CA GLY A 63 -13.31 -8.66 9.22
C GLY A 63 -13.65 -7.23 8.79
N SER A 64 -13.98 -7.06 7.49
CA SER A 64 -14.22 -5.74 6.89
C SER A 64 -15.46 -5.03 7.45
N ASP A 65 -16.45 -5.75 7.96
CA ASP A 65 -17.62 -5.17 8.63
C ASP A 65 -17.21 -4.27 9.80
N LYS A 66 -16.42 -4.81 10.73
CA LYS A 66 -15.96 -4.11 11.93
C LYS A 66 -14.87 -3.07 11.64
N VAL A 67 -13.93 -3.41 10.74
CA VAL A 67 -12.84 -2.48 10.41
C VAL A 67 -13.38 -1.23 9.72
N ILE A 68 -14.31 -1.39 8.77
CA ILE A 68 -14.89 -0.27 8.03
C ILE A 68 -15.79 0.58 8.94
N GLU A 69 -16.57 -0.02 9.85
CA GLU A 69 -17.34 0.73 10.85
C GLU A 69 -16.43 1.61 11.72
N ARG A 70 -15.30 1.06 12.18
CA ARG A 70 -14.31 1.82 12.95
C ARG A 70 -13.66 2.93 12.12
N ALA A 71 -13.34 2.65 10.86
CA ALA A 71 -12.71 3.62 9.96
C ALA A 71 -13.65 4.78 9.64
N GLU A 72 -14.92 4.54 9.36
CA GLU A 72 -15.93 5.56 9.14
C GLU A 72 -16.07 6.47 10.36
N LYS A 73 -16.20 5.87 11.55
CA LYS A 73 -16.28 6.62 12.81
C LYS A 73 -15.02 7.44 13.05
N ALA A 74 -13.83 6.87 12.84
CA ALA A 74 -12.57 7.56 13.02
C ALA A 74 -12.42 8.73 12.02
N TRP A 75 -12.80 8.52 10.76
CA TRP A 75 -12.74 9.54 9.73
C TRP A 75 -13.63 10.74 10.01
N THR A 76 -14.87 10.49 10.49
CA THR A 76 -15.78 11.59 10.90
C THR A 76 -15.26 12.38 12.10
N GLN A 77 -14.35 11.84 12.90
CA GLN A 77 -13.75 12.46 14.08
C GLN A 77 -12.35 13.04 13.82
N ALA A 78 -11.71 12.70 12.71
CA ALA A 78 -10.39 13.17 12.35
C ALA A 78 -10.40 14.69 12.10
N ARG A 79 -9.33 15.39 12.54
CA ARG A 79 -9.18 16.85 12.38
C ARG A 79 -8.75 17.21 10.98
N GLN A 80 -7.77 16.49 10.42
CA GLN A 80 -7.17 16.76 9.11
C GLN A 80 -6.82 15.51 8.33
N MET A 81 -6.63 14.37 9.02
CA MET A 81 -6.20 13.12 8.40
C MET A 81 -7.31 12.47 7.60
N GLN A 82 -7.00 12.02 6.40
CA GLN A 82 -7.90 11.23 5.57
C GLN A 82 -7.75 9.74 5.88
N LEU A 83 -8.86 9.00 5.91
CA LEU A 83 -8.82 7.54 6.10
C LEU A 83 -9.09 6.81 4.80
N SER A 84 -8.20 5.87 4.48
CA SER A 84 -8.33 4.86 3.44
C SER A 84 -8.50 3.49 4.09
N VAL A 85 -9.22 2.59 3.44
CA VAL A 85 -9.31 1.17 3.83
C VAL A 85 -8.69 0.32 2.73
N SER A 86 -7.74 -0.54 3.12
CA SER A 86 -7.20 -1.57 2.25
C SER A 86 -8.03 -2.84 2.38
N ILE A 87 -8.57 -3.34 1.28
CA ILE A 87 -9.30 -4.61 1.21
C ILE A 87 -8.47 -5.66 0.49
N ALA A 88 -8.56 -6.90 0.96
CA ALA A 88 -7.87 -8.04 0.37
C ALA A 88 -8.79 -9.26 0.41
N ARG A 89 -8.43 -10.31 -0.36
CA ARG A 89 -9.09 -11.61 -0.26
C ARG A 89 -8.79 -12.27 1.08
N THR A 90 -9.79 -12.91 1.69
CA THR A 90 -9.60 -13.69 2.92
C THR A 90 -8.57 -14.80 2.68
N ASN A 91 -7.64 -14.97 3.60
CA ASN A 91 -6.60 -15.99 3.54
C ASN A 91 -7.08 -17.25 4.25
N ASP A 92 -7.98 -17.97 3.61
CA ASP A 92 -8.52 -19.24 4.07
C ASP A 92 -8.84 -20.19 2.88
N ASP A 93 -9.20 -21.43 3.18
CA ASP A 93 -9.48 -22.44 2.16
C ASP A 93 -10.82 -22.19 1.43
N GLN A 94 -11.71 -21.34 1.97
CA GLN A 94 -12.99 -21.01 1.35
C GLN A 94 -12.84 -20.03 0.18
N CYS A 95 -11.73 -19.31 0.08
CA CYS A 95 -11.38 -18.46 -1.05
C CYS A 95 -10.36 -19.14 -1.98
N GLY A 96 -10.43 -20.46 -2.12
CA GLY A 96 -9.47 -21.27 -2.90
C GLY A 96 -9.53 -20.99 -4.40
N ASP A 97 -10.73 -20.78 -4.94
CA ASP A 97 -10.90 -20.48 -6.36
C ASP A 97 -10.97 -18.96 -6.64
N LEU A 98 -10.94 -18.62 -7.94
CA LEU A 98 -10.91 -17.23 -8.40
C LEU A 98 -12.25 -16.53 -8.17
N ASP A 99 -13.38 -17.22 -8.39
CA ASP A 99 -14.73 -16.63 -8.28
C ASP A 99 -15.10 -16.35 -6.82
N GLU A 100 -14.79 -17.27 -5.91
CA GLU A 100 -14.94 -17.06 -4.48
C GLU A 100 -14.07 -15.89 -4.01
N GLY A 101 -12.83 -15.82 -4.50
CA GLY A 101 -11.94 -14.70 -4.22
C GLY A 101 -12.46 -13.34 -4.72
N ILE A 102 -13.06 -13.30 -5.93
CA ILE A 102 -13.69 -12.08 -6.48
C ILE A 102 -14.86 -11.65 -5.61
N GLU A 103 -15.75 -12.56 -5.23
CA GLU A 103 -16.90 -12.23 -4.38
C GLU A 103 -16.46 -11.74 -3.00
N ASP A 104 -15.39 -12.30 -2.44
CA ASP A 104 -14.80 -11.86 -1.17
C ASP A 104 -14.35 -10.38 -1.24
N TYR A 105 -13.68 -9.97 -2.33
CA TYR A 105 -13.38 -8.55 -2.57
C TYR A 105 -14.63 -7.71 -2.74
N CYS A 106 -15.63 -8.19 -3.50
CA CYS A 106 -16.89 -7.48 -3.74
C CYS A 106 -17.65 -7.22 -2.45
N ILE A 107 -17.70 -8.18 -1.52
CA ILE A 107 -18.31 -8.00 -0.20
C ILE A 107 -17.61 -6.87 0.56
N SER A 108 -16.28 -6.88 0.61
CA SER A 108 -15.50 -5.85 1.30
C SER A 108 -15.64 -4.48 0.65
N MET A 109 -15.68 -4.42 -0.70
CA MET A 109 -15.88 -3.18 -1.44
C MET A 109 -17.27 -2.58 -1.20
N ARG A 110 -18.34 -3.38 -1.24
CA ARG A 110 -19.71 -2.90 -0.93
C ARG A 110 -19.80 -2.31 0.47
N ARG A 111 -19.09 -2.90 1.44
CA ARG A 111 -19.02 -2.37 2.81
C ARG A 111 -18.27 -1.04 2.90
N ALA A 112 -17.20 -0.86 2.10
CA ALA A 112 -16.36 0.34 2.13
C ALA A 112 -16.93 1.51 1.31
N ALA A 113 -17.84 1.24 0.36
CA ALA A 113 -18.37 2.24 -0.56
C ALA A 113 -18.99 3.43 0.19
N GLY A 114 -18.45 4.64 -0.07
CA GLY A 114 -18.89 5.90 0.53
C GLY A 114 -18.55 6.11 2.00
N ARG A 115 -17.81 5.19 2.64
CA ARG A 115 -17.58 5.24 4.09
C ARG A 115 -16.16 5.64 4.50
N THR A 116 -15.26 5.82 3.54
CA THR A 116 -13.88 6.28 3.74
C THR A 116 -13.45 7.19 2.60
N ALA A 117 -12.38 7.96 2.80
CA ALA A 117 -11.89 8.90 1.79
C ALA A 117 -11.37 8.20 0.51
N MET A 118 -10.83 6.99 0.66
CA MET A 118 -10.28 6.18 -0.44
C MET A 118 -10.44 4.69 -0.10
N VAL A 119 -10.38 3.84 -1.12
CA VAL A 119 -10.24 2.37 -0.95
C VAL A 119 -8.98 1.91 -1.66
N GLU A 120 -8.17 1.09 -0.99
CA GLU A 120 -7.05 0.39 -1.60
C GLU A 120 -7.42 -1.08 -1.83
N VAL A 121 -7.32 -1.56 -3.06
CA VAL A 121 -7.47 -2.99 -3.41
C VAL A 121 -6.09 -3.64 -3.39
N ASN A 122 -5.83 -4.48 -2.39
CA ASN A 122 -4.55 -5.16 -2.24
C ASN A 122 -4.57 -6.51 -2.95
N VAL A 123 -4.08 -6.56 -4.19
CA VAL A 123 -4.00 -7.76 -5.04
C VAL A 123 -2.65 -8.48 -4.95
N SER A 124 -1.73 -7.97 -4.13
CA SER A 124 -0.31 -8.35 -4.14
C SER A 124 0.22 -8.82 -2.78
N CYS A 125 -0.63 -9.39 -1.93
CA CYS A 125 -0.16 -9.93 -0.64
C CYS A 125 0.62 -11.23 -0.87
N PRO A 126 1.95 -11.27 -0.64
CA PRO A 126 2.76 -12.46 -0.94
C PRO A 126 2.64 -13.57 0.11
N ASN A 127 1.96 -13.30 1.22
CA ASN A 127 1.93 -14.12 2.43
C ASN A 127 0.61 -14.88 2.60
N THR A 128 -0.08 -15.18 1.50
CA THR A 128 -1.33 -15.96 1.51
C THR A 128 -1.09 -17.41 1.04
N HIS A 129 -1.93 -18.34 1.47
CA HIS A 129 -1.82 -19.77 1.10
C HIS A 129 -1.87 -20.02 -0.41
N VAL A 130 -2.63 -19.23 -1.14
CA VAL A 130 -2.77 -19.35 -2.60
C VAL A 130 -1.92 -18.32 -3.37
N GLY A 131 -1.02 -17.60 -2.69
CA GLY A 131 -0.15 -16.60 -3.31
C GLY A 131 -0.90 -15.37 -3.83
N GLU A 132 -0.52 -14.89 -5.01
CA GLU A 132 -1.03 -13.65 -5.62
C GLU A 132 -1.83 -13.94 -6.91
N PRO A 133 -3.01 -14.64 -6.84
CA PRO A 133 -3.70 -15.12 -8.05
C PRO A 133 -4.17 -14.00 -8.98
N PHE A 134 -4.52 -12.82 -8.43
CA PHE A 134 -5.01 -11.69 -9.22
C PHE A 134 -3.93 -10.87 -9.92
N THR A 135 -2.66 -11.16 -9.65
CA THR A 135 -1.53 -10.60 -10.40
C THR A 135 -0.75 -11.69 -11.13
N ALA A 136 -1.25 -12.92 -11.13
CA ALA A 136 -0.65 -14.02 -11.89
C ALA A 136 -0.85 -13.83 -13.39
N THR A 137 -2.05 -13.39 -13.82
CA THR A 137 -2.37 -13.11 -15.23
C THR A 137 -3.22 -11.85 -15.36
N PRO A 138 -3.15 -11.15 -16.53
CA PRO A 138 -4.01 -10.03 -16.85
C PRO A 138 -5.51 -10.36 -16.77
N GLU A 139 -5.91 -11.56 -17.22
CA GLU A 139 -7.32 -12.00 -17.24
C GLU A 139 -7.89 -12.14 -15.83
N ALA A 140 -7.11 -12.62 -14.87
CA ALA A 140 -7.56 -12.74 -13.49
C ALA A 140 -7.79 -11.36 -12.86
N LEU A 141 -6.92 -10.41 -13.18
CA LEU A 141 -7.05 -9.03 -12.73
C LEU A 141 -8.27 -8.34 -13.36
N ASP A 142 -8.47 -8.51 -14.67
CA ASP A 142 -9.61 -7.97 -15.43
C ASP A 142 -10.94 -8.48 -14.86
N ARG A 143 -11.05 -9.78 -14.59
CA ARG A 143 -12.25 -10.38 -14.00
C ARG A 143 -12.57 -9.77 -12.63
N LEU A 144 -11.55 -9.56 -11.79
CA LEU A 144 -11.73 -8.91 -10.48
C LEU A 144 -12.27 -7.49 -10.66
N PHE A 145 -11.61 -6.66 -11.47
CA PHE A 145 -12.01 -5.26 -11.62
C PHE A 145 -13.30 -5.09 -12.40
N THR A 146 -13.64 -5.97 -13.36
CA THR A 146 -14.96 -6.04 -13.99
C THR A 146 -16.07 -6.27 -12.96
N ALA A 147 -15.83 -7.08 -11.93
CA ALA A 147 -16.79 -7.28 -10.85
C ALA A 147 -16.87 -6.08 -9.90
N LEU A 148 -15.72 -5.49 -9.54
CA LEU A 148 -15.64 -4.32 -8.66
C LEU A 148 -16.27 -3.06 -9.30
N ASP A 149 -16.18 -2.90 -10.61
CA ASP A 149 -16.73 -1.74 -11.34
C ASP A 149 -18.27 -1.72 -11.36
N LYS A 150 -18.92 -2.86 -11.10
CA LYS A 150 -20.38 -2.93 -10.92
C LYS A 150 -20.85 -2.39 -9.57
N ILE A 151 -19.92 -2.11 -8.66
CA ILE A 151 -20.23 -1.56 -7.33
C ILE A 151 -20.05 -0.06 -7.38
N ASP A 152 -21.16 0.66 -7.19
CA ASP A 152 -21.15 2.12 -7.11
C ASP A 152 -20.35 2.57 -5.87
N ARG A 153 -19.37 3.42 -6.11
CA ARG A 153 -18.47 3.95 -5.08
C ARG A 153 -18.01 5.37 -5.43
N PRO A 154 -18.30 6.36 -4.59
CA PRO A 154 -17.95 7.76 -4.89
C PRO A 154 -16.45 8.07 -4.64
N GLN A 155 -15.78 7.30 -3.80
CA GLN A 155 -14.39 7.55 -3.46
C GLN A 155 -13.43 6.90 -4.44
N PRO A 156 -12.21 7.49 -4.62
CA PRO A 156 -11.18 6.92 -5.47
C PRO A 156 -10.70 5.55 -4.98
N THR A 157 -10.37 4.71 -5.97
CA THR A 157 -9.80 3.39 -5.76
C THR A 157 -8.33 3.39 -6.13
N LEU A 158 -7.48 2.94 -5.21
CA LEU A 158 -6.08 2.64 -5.45
C LEU A 158 -5.87 1.13 -5.53
N VAL A 159 -4.88 0.70 -6.30
CA VAL A 159 -4.49 -0.71 -6.37
C VAL A 159 -3.08 -0.90 -5.83
N LYS A 160 -2.92 -1.77 -4.83
CA LYS A 160 -1.59 -2.09 -4.30
C LYS A 160 -0.94 -3.18 -5.11
N MET A 161 0.14 -2.80 -5.78
CA MET A 161 0.84 -3.60 -6.77
C MET A 161 2.02 -4.37 -6.16
N PRO A 162 2.41 -5.51 -6.74
CA PRO A 162 3.62 -6.23 -6.33
C PRO A 162 4.89 -5.43 -6.66
N LEU A 163 6.01 -5.76 -5.99
CA LEU A 163 7.30 -5.15 -6.28
C LEU A 163 8.12 -5.97 -7.29
N ASN A 164 8.06 -7.30 -7.18
CA ASN A 164 8.98 -8.22 -7.87
C ASN A 164 8.33 -8.87 -9.10
N LYS A 165 7.98 -8.08 -10.10
CA LYS A 165 7.56 -8.60 -11.42
C LYS A 165 8.43 -8.04 -12.52
N PRO A 166 8.73 -8.83 -13.57
CA PRO A 166 9.33 -8.31 -14.79
C PRO A 166 8.50 -7.18 -15.39
N TRP A 167 9.15 -6.16 -15.94
CA TRP A 167 8.46 -4.96 -16.43
C TRP A 167 7.38 -5.28 -17.49
N GLY A 168 7.64 -6.22 -18.42
CA GLY A 168 6.63 -6.63 -19.41
C GLY A 168 5.34 -7.15 -18.78
N GLU A 169 5.44 -8.08 -17.82
CA GLU A 169 4.28 -8.60 -17.09
C GLU A 169 3.60 -7.52 -16.24
N TYR A 170 4.40 -6.61 -15.66
CA TYR A 170 3.86 -5.50 -14.86
C TYR A 170 3.04 -4.54 -15.73
N LYS A 171 3.54 -4.26 -16.95
CA LYS A 171 2.88 -3.41 -17.93
C LYS A 171 1.53 -3.99 -18.37
N GLU A 172 1.46 -5.29 -18.65
CA GLU A 172 0.19 -5.96 -18.99
C GLU A 172 -0.87 -5.78 -17.90
N LEU A 173 -0.48 -5.85 -16.62
CA LEU A 173 -1.39 -5.57 -15.49
C LEU A 173 -1.81 -4.10 -15.45
N LEU A 174 -0.92 -3.16 -15.76
CA LEU A 174 -1.24 -1.74 -15.79
C LEU A 174 -2.19 -1.41 -16.94
N ASP A 175 -2.01 -2.02 -18.12
CA ASP A 175 -2.89 -1.87 -19.26
C ASP A 175 -4.32 -2.31 -18.92
N VAL A 176 -4.48 -3.44 -18.21
CA VAL A 176 -5.78 -3.87 -17.67
C VAL A 176 -6.36 -2.83 -16.71
N LEU A 177 -5.60 -2.40 -15.71
CA LEU A 177 -6.11 -1.44 -14.72
C LEU A 177 -6.48 -0.09 -15.34
N ALA A 178 -5.86 0.29 -16.45
CA ALA A 178 -6.17 1.54 -17.15
C ALA A 178 -7.58 1.57 -17.74
N GLU A 179 -8.16 0.41 -18.05
CA GLU A 179 -9.53 0.27 -18.59
C GLU A 179 -10.62 0.26 -17.49
N HIS A 180 -10.22 0.20 -16.20
CA HIS A 180 -11.12 0.09 -15.06
C HIS A 180 -11.25 1.38 -14.25
N ASN A 181 -12.25 1.43 -13.36
CA ASN A 181 -12.48 2.55 -12.45
C ASN A 181 -11.45 2.55 -11.30
N VAL A 182 -10.18 2.79 -11.66
CA VAL A 182 -9.00 2.89 -10.79
C VAL A 182 -8.37 4.26 -10.97
N GLN A 183 -8.17 5.01 -9.90
CA GLN A 183 -7.61 6.37 -9.93
C GLN A 183 -6.13 6.41 -9.56
N GLY A 184 -5.62 5.37 -8.90
CA GLY A 184 -4.22 5.39 -8.49
C GLY A 184 -3.64 4.02 -8.14
N LEU A 185 -2.34 4.03 -7.90
CA LEU A 185 -1.56 2.84 -7.59
C LEU A 185 -0.77 3.05 -6.30
N SER A 186 -0.75 2.04 -5.44
CA SER A 186 0.16 1.96 -4.29
C SER A 186 1.37 1.11 -4.68
N ILE A 187 2.55 1.72 -4.87
CA ILE A 187 3.78 1.08 -5.33
C ILE A 187 4.85 1.14 -4.24
N ALA A 188 5.20 0.00 -3.62
CA ALA A 188 4.71 -1.34 -3.90
C ALA A 188 4.58 -2.15 -2.59
N ASN A 189 4.23 -3.43 -2.72
CA ASN A 189 4.22 -4.39 -1.62
C ASN A 189 5.65 -4.84 -1.26
N LEU A 190 5.80 -5.87 -0.44
CA LEU A 190 7.06 -6.36 0.12
C LEU A 190 8.05 -6.85 -0.97
N GLN A 191 9.35 -6.72 -0.66
CA GLN A 191 10.45 -7.26 -1.46
C GLN A 191 10.59 -8.76 -1.19
N LYS A 192 10.64 -9.58 -2.25
CA LYS A 192 10.88 -11.03 -2.16
C LYS A 192 12.36 -11.39 -2.38
N ASP A 193 13.11 -10.54 -3.07
CA ASP A 193 14.53 -10.75 -3.30
C ASP A 193 15.33 -10.54 -2.03
N ARG A 194 16.13 -11.53 -1.66
CA ARG A 194 16.98 -11.56 -0.48
C ARG A 194 18.48 -11.55 -0.82
N THR A 195 18.80 -11.32 -2.08
CA THR A 195 20.18 -11.33 -2.57
C THR A 195 21.04 -10.32 -1.82
N GLY A 196 22.17 -10.76 -1.31
CA GLY A 196 23.11 -9.93 -0.53
C GLY A 196 22.71 -9.67 0.92
N LEU A 197 21.64 -10.34 1.42
CA LEU A 197 21.21 -10.22 2.80
C LEU A 197 21.47 -11.54 3.57
N GLU A 198 21.99 -11.43 4.78
CA GLU A 198 22.20 -12.57 5.68
C GLU A 198 20.92 -12.83 6.48
N ILE A 199 20.01 -13.64 5.92
CA ILE A 199 18.72 -13.97 6.53
C ILE A 199 18.63 -15.49 6.66
N PRO A 200 18.18 -16.01 7.83
CA PRO A 200 17.92 -17.44 7.99
C PRO A 200 16.98 -17.98 6.91
N ARG A 201 17.31 -19.14 6.34
CA ARG A 201 16.57 -19.71 5.19
C ARG A 201 15.16 -20.17 5.55
N ASP A 202 14.96 -20.52 6.81
CA ASP A 202 13.68 -20.97 7.37
C ASP A 202 12.72 -19.82 7.71
N TRP A 203 13.18 -18.56 7.62
CA TRP A 203 12.27 -17.42 7.79
C TRP A 203 11.42 -17.21 6.55
N GLU A 204 10.11 -17.24 6.74
CA GLU A 204 9.13 -17.01 5.69
C GLU A 204 8.72 -15.54 5.62
N GLY A 205 8.20 -15.11 4.45
CA GLY A 205 7.65 -13.77 4.25
C GLY A 205 8.42 -12.91 3.27
N GLY A 206 8.01 -11.65 3.21
CA GLY A 206 8.64 -10.61 2.40
C GLY A 206 9.34 -9.56 3.25
N LEU A 207 10.30 -8.88 2.66
CA LEU A 207 11.08 -7.81 3.29
C LEU A 207 10.37 -6.47 3.15
N SER A 208 10.35 -5.70 4.22
CA SER A 208 9.94 -4.30 4.22
C SER A 208 11.16 -3.39 4.44
N GLY A 209 10.97 -2.07 4.40
CA GLY A 209 12.00 -1.11 4.77
C GLY A 209 13.13 -0.95 3.75
N GLY A 210 14.38 -0.90 4.22
CA GLY A 210 15.56 -0.58 3.43
C GLY A 210 15.68 -1.32 2.10
N PRO A 211 15.52 -2.65 2.03
CA PRO A 211 15.58 -3.41 0.78
C PRO A 211 14.57 -2.99 -0.30
N CYS A 212 13.48 -2.31 0.09
CA CYS A 212 12.48 -1.81 -0.85
C CYS A 212 12.83 -0.45 -1.47
N THR A 213 13.78 0.31 -0.90
CA THR A 213 14.00 1.74 -1.21
C THR A 213 14.23 1.99 -2.69
N ASN A 214 15.27 1.42 -3.23
CA ASN A 214 15.68 1.68 -4.62
C ASN A 214 14.74 0.98 -5.62
N ALA A 215 14.38 -0.27 -5.36
CA ALA A 215 13.52 -1.05 -6.24
C ALA A 215 12.14 -0.39 -6.43
N SER A 216 11.51 0.09 -5.34
CA SER A 216 10.21 0.76 -5.45
C SER A 216 10.32 2.15 -6.09
N THR A 217 11.41 2.89 -5.84
CA THR A 217 11.62 4.21 -6.48
C THR A 217 11.81 4.07 -7.99
N GLU A 218 12.58 3.07 -8.43
CA GLU A 218 12.78 2.79 -9.85
C GLU A 218 11.48 2.30 -10.52
N LEU A 219 10.70 1.46 -9.83
CA LEU A 219 9.41 1.02 -10.35
C LEU A 219 8.42 2.20 -10.47
N ILE A 220 8.39 3.11 -9.49
CA ILE A 220 7.59 4.34 -9.54
C ILE A 220 7.96 5.16 -10.79
N ARG A 221 9.26 5.35 -11.06
CA ARG A 221 9.74 6.10 -12.24
C ARG A 221 9.24 5.47 -13.54
N LYS A 222 9.36 4.14 -13.68
CA LYS A 222 8.87 3.41 -14.87
C LYS A 222 7.37 3.55 -15.06
N VAL A 223 6.60 3.40 -13.97
CA VAL A 223 5.14 3.54 -14.03
C VAL A 223 4.74 4.97 -14.36
N TYR A 224 5.35 5.96 -13.73
CA TYR A 224 5.03 7.37 -13.98
C TYR A 224 5.36 7.77 -15.43
N LYS A 225 6.47 7.28 -15.99
CA LYS A 225 6.86 7.55 -17.38
C LYS A 225 5.79 7.14 -18.39
N GLU A 226 5.15 6.00 -18.19
CA GLU A 226 4.18 5.46 -19.15
C GLU A 226 2.71 5.70 -18.76
N TYR A 227 2.43 5.89 -17.46
CA TYR A 227 1.06 5.96 -16.93
C TYR A 227 0.82 7.14 -15.97
N GLY A 228 1.74 8.10 -15.90
CA GLY A 228 1.63 9.25 -14.98
C GLY A 228 0.39 10.11 -15.23
N ASP A 229 -0.07 10.20 -16.46
CA ASP A 229 -1.30 10.91 -16.83
C ASP A 229 -2.58 10.12 -16.47
N ARG A 230 -2.44 8.81 -16.25
CA ARG A 230 -3.57 7.91 -15.99
C ARG A 230 -3.76 7.62 -14.51
N PHE A 231 -2.68 7.48 -13.76
CA PHE A 231 -2.73 7.07 -12.36
C PHE A 231 -1.97 8.03 -11.43
N ALA A 232 -2.61 8.40 -10.33
CA ALA A 232 -1.89 8.95 -9.18
C ALA A 232 -1.08 7.84 -8.50
N ILE A 233 0.15 8.14 -8.05
CA ILE A 233 1.02 7.12 -7.44
C ILE A 233 1.24 7.45 -5.95
N ALA A 234 0.91 6.49 -5.09
CA ALA A 234 1.32 6.47 -3.70
C ALA A 234 2.58 5.59 -3.54
N GLY A 235 3.73 6.21 -3.35
CA GLY A 235 5.02 5.52 -3.24
C GLY A 235 5.24 4.90 -1.87
N ILE A 236 5.59 3.61 -1.84
CA ILE A 236 5.81 2.83 -0.62
C ILE A 236 7.19 2.16 -0.68
N GLY A 237 7.79 1.93 0.49
CA GLY A 237 9.00 1.11 0.66
C GLY A 237 10.25 1.93 0.92
N GLY A 238 10.88 1.70 2.09
CA GLY A 238 12.18 2.25 2.46
C GLY A 238 12.23 3.77 2.60
N VAL A 239 11.28 4.37 3.30
CA VAL A 239 11.25 5.81 3.55
C VAL A 239 11.69 6.09 4.98
N PHE A 240 12.98 6.30 5.18
CA PHE A 240 13.61 6.60 6.48
C PHE A 240 14.14 8.04 6.56
N THR A 241 14.43 8.66 5.42
CA THR A 241 14.96 10.02 5.35
C THR A 241 14.10 10.91 4.44
N PRO A 242 14.16 12.25 4.62
CA PRO A 242 13.49 13.17 3.72
C PRO A 242 13.93 13.04 2.25
N GLU A 243 15.21 12.71 2.02
CA GLU A 243 15.77 12.52 0.67
C GLU A 243 15.15 11.31 -0.02
N GLN A 244 14.94 10.20 0.71
CA GLN A 244 14.26 9.01 0.17
C GLN A 244 12.80 9.29 -0.19
N ALA A 245 12.10 10.06 0.64
CA ALA A 245 10.75 10.52 0.33
C ALA A 245 10.72 11.43 -0.91
N TYR A 246 11.65 12.38 -0.95
CA TYR A 246 11.78 13.34 -2.06
C TYR A 246 12.14 12.66 -3.37
N ALA A 247 13.03 11.65 -3.34
CA ALA A 247 13.36 10.85 -4.51
C ALA A 247 12.13 10.13 -5.09
N LYS A 248 11.24 9.59 -4.24
CA LYS A 248 9.98 9.01 -4.71
C LYS A 248 9.05 10.03 -5.35
N ILE A 249 8.93 11.22 -4.76
CA ILE A 249 8.13 12.32 -5.31
C ILE A 249 8.68 12.73 -6.67
N ARG A 250 9.97 13.01 -6.77
CA ARG A 250 10.63 13.38 -8.03
C ARG A 250 10.56 12.29 -9.11
N SER A 251 10.40 11.02 -8.68
CA SER A 251 10.18 9.89 -9.58
C SER A 251 8.70 9.68 -9.98
N GLY A 252 7.76 10.49 -9.48
CA GLY A 252 6.36 10.47 -9.89
C GLY A 252 5.33 10.18 -8.79
N SER A 253 5.73 10.06 -7.52
CA SER A 253 4.76 9.84 -6.44
C SER A 253 4.09 11.14 -6.01
N SER A 254 2.75 11.18 -6.05
CA SER A 254 1.94 12.26 -5.47
C SER A 254 1.80 12.13 -3.95
N LEU A 255 1.80 10.90 -3.45
CA LEU A 255 1.70 10.53 -2.04
C LEU A 255 2.87 9.61 -1.66
N VAL A 256 3.28 9.64 -0.39
CA VAL A 256 4.34 8.78 0.14
C VAL A 256 3.86 8.09 1.41
N MET A 257 3.97 6.77 1.45
CA MET A 257 3.55 5.97 2.60
C MET A 257 4.73 5.19 3.20
N PHE A 258 4.68 4.98 4.52
CA PHE A 258 5.71 4.23 5.22
C PHE A 258 5.15 3.48 6.45
N ILE A 259 5.86 2.44 6.89
CA ILE A 259 5.61 1.69 8.12
C ILE A 259 6.93 1.48 8.86
N SER A 260 7.93 0.85 8.22
CA SER A 260 9.15 0.36 8.89
C SER A 260 9.89 1.47 9.62
N SER A 261 10.00 2.66 9.03
CA SER A 261 10.65 3.79 9.69
C SER A 261 9.88 4.30 10.92
N LEU A 262 8.55 4.22 10.93
CA LEU A 262 7.74 4.51 12.13
C LEU A 262 8.06 3.50 13.25
N MET A 263 8.15 2.21 12.92
CA MET A 263 8.44 1.16 13.90
C MET A 263 9.86 1.24 14.48
N TYR A 264 10.84 1.70 13.69
CA TYR A 264 12.23 1.86 14.13
C TYR A 264 12.52 3.21 14.78
N ARG A 265 11.89 4.28 14.31
CA ARG A 265 12.19 5.67 14.68
C ARG A 265 11.12 6.30 15.56
N GLY A 266 9.97 5.63 15.75
CA GLY A 266 8.84 6.15 16.54
C GLY A 266 8.02 7.24 15.83
N PRO A 267 6.96 7.76 16.51
CA PRO A 267 5.98 8.67 15.91
C PRO A 267 6.55 10.02 15.47
N GLN A 268 7.68 10.48 16.03
CA GLN A 268 8.36 11.70 15.59
C GLN A 268 8.86 11.64 14.15
N GLN A 269 8.96 10.46 13.56
CA GLN A 269 9.43 10.27 12.19
C GLN A 269 8.64 11.11 11.18
N ILE A 270 7.32 11.24 11.35
CA ILE A 270 6.50 12.07 10.46
C ILE A 270 6.96 13.54 10.45
N THR A 271 7.31 14.09 11.61
CA THR A 271 7.79 15.46 11.72
C THR A 271 9.14 15.62 11.02
N VAL A 272 10.06 14.66 11.17
CA VAL A 272 11.37 14.66 10.50
C VAL A 272 11.18 14.67 8.99
N LEU A 273 10.34 13.78 8.45
CA LEU A 273 10.07 13.69 7.03
C LEU A 273 9.42 14.97 6.48
N LYS A 274 8.41 15.51 7.17
CA LYS A 274 7.72 16.75 6.73
C LYS A 274 8.64 17.94 6.69
N ARG A 275 9.43 18.17 7.75
CA ARG A 275 10.35 19.32 7.83
C ARG A 275 11.46 19.20 6.80
N GLY A 276 12.06 18.01 6.66
CA GLY A 276 13.13 17.79 5.69
C GLY A 276 12.63 17.91 4.25
N LEU A 277 11.45 17.36 3.92
CA LEU A 277 10.85 17.54 2.60
C LEU A 277 10.62 19.02 2.28
N ALA A 278 10.08 19.81 3.23
CA ALA A 278 9.88 21.24 3.03
C ALA A 278 11.19 22.01 2.80
N GLN A 279 12.30 21.57 3.43
CA GLN A 279 13.63 22.16 3.18
C GLN A 279 14.14 21.81 1.78
N LEU A 280 13.97 20.55 1.35
CA LEU A 280 14.39 20.08 0.02
C LEU A 280 13.61 20.80 -1.10
N LEU A 281 12.30 20.95 -0.96
CA LEU A 281 11.48 21.70 -1.91
C LEU A 281 11.94 23.15 -2.05
N ARG A 282 12.15 23.87 -0.93
CA ARG A 282 12.65 25.26 -0.95
C ARG A 282 14.04 25.37 -1.57
N ARG A 283 14.94 24.42 -1.27
CA ARG A 283 16.29 24.39 -1.86
C ARG A 283 16.22 24.32 -3.39
N ASP A 284 15.29 23.52 -3.92
CA ASP A 284 15.15 23.29 -5.35
C ASP A 284 14.15 24.26 -6.03
N GLY A 285 13.61 25.23 -5.27
CA GLY A 285 12.77 26.31 -5.80
C GLY A 285 11.30 25.94 -6.02
N PHE A 286 10.81 24.84 -5.45
CA PHE A 286 9.41 24.45 -5.54
C PHE A 286 8.56 25.09 -4.43
N GLU A 287 7.42 25.68 -4.80
CA GLU A 287 6.45 26.23 -3.86
C GLU A 287 5.53 25.15 -3.31
N HIS A 288 5.13 24.19 -4.16
CA HIS A 288 4.24 23.11 -3.80
C HIS A 288 4.88 21.73 -4.07
N VAL A 289 4.52 20.75 -3.27
CA VAL A 289 4.99 19.36 -3.46
C VAL A 289 4.57 18.78 -4.81
N SER A 290 3.40 19.20 -5.32
CA SER A 290 2.90 18.81 -6.64
C SER A 290 3.86 19.20 -7.77
N ASP A 291 4.57 20.32 -7.64
CA ASP A 291 5.47 20.84 -8.68
C ASP A 291 6.74 20.00 -8.81
N ALA A 292 7.06 19.22 -7.76
CA ALA A 292 8.20 18.32 -7.76
C ALA A 292 7.86 16.89 -8.24
N VAL A 293 6.57 16.59 -8.50
CA VAL A 293 6.16 15.24 -8.91
C VAL A 293 6.64 14.94 -10.32
N GLY A 294 7.45 13.89 -10.46
CA GLY A 294 7.91 13.41 -11.76
C GLY A 294 9.00 14.25 -12.45
N VAL A 295 9.58 15.25 -11.79
CA VAL A 295 10.58 16.14 -12.42
C VAL A 295 11.88 15.44 -12.84
N ASP A 296 12.17 14.24 -12.33
CA ASP A 296 13.32 13.43 -12.72
C ASP A 296 12.95 12.36 -13.78
N VAL A 297 11.74 12.41 -14.32
CA VAL A 297 11.27 11.43 -15.32
C VAL A 297 11.29 12.07 -16.71
N GLU A 298 12.22 11.61 -17.56
CA GLU A 298 12.37 12.01 -18.95
C GLU A 298 11.50 11.17 -19.90
#